data_dca4150339d55f59cf9039455528db76
#
_entry.id   dca4150339d55f59cf9039455528db76
#
_cell.length_a   1.000
_cell.length_b   1.000
_cell.length_c   1.000
_cell.angle_alpha   90.00
_cell.angle_beta   90.00
_cell.angle_gamma   90.00
#
_symmetry.space_group_name_H-M   'P 1'
#
loop_
_entity.id
_entity.type
_entity.pdbx_description
1 polymer ?
#
loop_
_entity_poly.entity_id
_entity_poly.type
_entity_poly.pdbx_seq_one_letter_code
_entity_poly.pdbx_strand_id
1 'polypeptide(L)'
;MRIKIFPKNEQAFSKFFIVLSPLLFLLLGIVSLTKEAFFIFAGILPQNNFLNSGLLEKLNNHITYSLILSFLIIFLTVYLLPKTLGRKLIIFPIFFLTSLGVIGLESLDLLLGVLFPNNFLFFGNTSFTSIFKILIFFAFVGLVIINILAKKEPSLFVSSQYLFGASLFYLISLMIYRGDFVVFSDNFFINSMYVSTHIYVGYSFVFLSLLHFMITKGINATLYSKTLGSIGFWGFLFLLPWTNFKFYFGSVLPNWIENISLYLSISLSLPLLATTVNFIRTVTTRSDENNIIYSLISFSFGIFVITNVFQIVSSLTNIIPILSLTNFEIAIRYGYVFSAILISVSFIYYLIPKIFGREIKFSRLESITSFFLKFVVSVTLLSNALIGVVSGYSWNAGANAGNPTIYGEGYSLLWSLIRTPLTLNMFLSLILLFAFLLFFVSVLKAVVNGDITEAETIELTEEELPV
;
A
#
# COMPACT_ATOMS: atom_id res chain seq x y z
N MET A 1 2.52 38.46 -10.61
CA MET A 1 1.22 38.17 -9.95
C MET A 1 1.36 36.84 -9.26
N ARG A 2 1.56 36.83 -7.92
CA ARG A 2 1.81 35.58 -7.16
C ARG A 2 0.52 34.77 -7.07
N ILE A 3 0.41 33.69 -7.76
CA ILE A 3 -0.78 32.81 -7.73
C ILE A 3 -0.67 31.96 -6.47
N LYS A 4 -1.49 32.21 -5.45
CA LYS A 4 -1.66 31.30 -4.32
C LYS A 4 -2.31 30.02 -4.84
N ILE A 5 -1.52 28.99 -5.08
CA ILE A 5 -1.97 27.71 -5.66
C ILE A 5 -2.77 26.89 -4.67
N PHE A 6 -2.62 27.14 -3.37
CA PHE A 6 -3.44 26.49 -2.35
C PHE A 6 -4.50 27.45 -1.81
N PRO A 7 -5.76 27.35 -2.20
CA PRO A 7 -6.83 28.02 -1.49
C PRO A 7 -6.89 27.53 -0.05
N LYS A 8 -7.35 28.37 0.87
CA LYS A 8 -7.47 28.03 2.30
C LYS A 8 -8.16 26.69 2.54
N ASN A 9 -9.08 26.28 1.66
CA ASN A 9 -9.84 25.04 1.75
C ASN A 9 -9.00 23.78 1.44
N GLU A 10 -8.12 23.79 0.42
CA GLU A 10 -7.23 22.66 0.08
C GLU A 10 -6.17 22.45 1.16
N GLN A 11 -5.68 23.57 1.73
CA GLN A 11 -4.75 23.52 2.85
C GLN A 11 -5.40 22.94 4.12
N ALA A 12 -6.64 23.32 4.42
CA ALA A 12 -7.40 22.79 5.55
C ALA A 12 -7.65 21.28 5.39
N PHE A 13 -7.98 20.85 4.17
CA PHE A 13 -8.16 19.44 3.84
C PHE A 13 -6.87 18.64 4.01
N SER A 14 -5.74 19.17 3.53
CA SER A 14 -4.43 18.55 3.72
C SER A 14 -4.02 18.45 5.19
N LYS A 15 -4.34 19.45 6.02
CA LYS A 15 -4.13 19.40 7.48
C LYS A 15 -4.91 18.25 8.13
N PHE A 16 -6.17 18.10 7.76
CA PHE A 16 -7.01 17.00 8.23
C PHE A 16 -6.39 15.63 7.91
N PHE A 17 -5.91 15.44 6.68
CA PHE A 17 -5.29 14.19 6.27
C PHE A 17 -3.99 13.87 7.01
N ILE A 18 -3.15 14.88 7.28
CA ILE A 18 -1.89 14.68 8.02
C ILE A 18 -2.18 14.19 9.45
N VAL A 19 -3.22 14.71 10.10
CA VAL A 19 -3.60 14.29 11.47
C VAL A 19 -4.29 12.92 11.46
N LEU A 20 -5.09 12.63 10.44
CA LEU A 20 -5.83 11.36 10.34
C LEU A 20 -4.93 10.18 9.96
N SER A 21 -3.88 10.39 9.19
CA SER A 21 -2.98 9.30 8.73
C SER A 21 -2.37 8.49 9.88
N PRO A 22 -1.76 9.10 10.91
CA PRO A 22 -1.20 8.34 12.02
C PRO A 22 -2.26 7.58 12.82
N LEU A 23 -3.48 8.10 12.90
CA LEU A 23 -4.61 7.42 13.54
C LEU A 23 -5.00 6.16 12.76
N LEU A 24 -5.05 6.21 11.42
CA LEU A 24 -5.32 5.05 10.59
C LEU A 24 -4.22 3.98 10.70
N PHE A 25 -2.96 4.39 10.74
CA PHE A 25 -1.85 3.45 10.94
C PHE A 25 -1.90 2.83 12.35
N LEU A 26 -2.27 3.60 13.36
CA LEU A 26 -2.46 3.08 14.71
C LEU A 26 -3.62 2.08 14.77
N LEU A 27 -4.74 2.36 14.09
CA LEU A 27 -5.86 1.44 13.97
C LEU A 27 -5.43 0.13 13.29
N LEU A 28 -4.62 0.20 12.23
CA LEU A 28 -4.03 -0.98 11.61
C LEU A 28 -3.20 -1.80 12.61
N GLY A 29 -2.34 -1.15 13.39
CA GLY A 29 -1.55 -1.83 14.42
C GLY A 29 -2.40 -2.54 15.47
N ILE A 30 -3.47 -1.90 15.95
CA ILE A 30 -4.40 -2.48 16.93
C ILE A 30 -5.09 -3.73 16.35
N VAL A 31 -5.67 -3.62 15.16
CA VAL A 31 -6.42 -4.73 14.54
C VAL A 31 -5.49 -5.87 14.14
N SER A 32 -4.29 -5.56 13.65
CA SER A 32 -3.28 -6.58 13.35
C SER A 32 -2.88 -7.36 14.61
N LEU A 33 -2.60 -6.67 15.71
CA LEU A 33 -2.26 -7.33 16.98
C LEU A 33 -3.41 -8.18 17.51
N THR A 34 -4.63 -7.65 17.51
CA THR A 34 -5.81 -8.40 17.99
C THR A 34 -6.08 -9.64 17.13
N LYS A 35 -5.92 -9.54 15.80
CA LYS A 35 -6.04 -10.68 14.89
C LYS A 35 -5.05 -11.79 15.24
N GLU A 36 -3.76 -11.47 15.37
CA GLU A 36 -2.72 -12.44 15.69
C GLU A 36 -2.90 -13.04 17.09
N ALA A 37 -3.29 -12.24 18.08
CA ALA A 37 -3.59 -12.72 19.43
C ALA A 37 -4.75 -13.71 19.45
N PHE A 38 -5.85 -13.41 18.74
CA PHE A 38 -7.00 -14.33 18.63
C PHE A 38 -6.67 -15.60 17.88
N PHE A 39 -5.77 -15.55 16.89
CA PHE A 39 -5.33 -16.74 16.19
C PHE A 39 -4.49 -17.65 17.07
N ILE A 40 -3.55 -17.12 17.85
CA ILE A 40 -2.65 -17.90 18.69
C ILE A 40 -3.37 -18.45 19.93
N PHE A 41 -4.23 -17.63 20.53
CA PHE A 41 -4.96 -17.95 21.77
C PHE A 41 -6.40 -18.39 21.50
N ALA A 42 -6.69 -18.93 20.33
CA ALA A 42 -8.06 -19.33 19.92
C ALA A 42 -8.77 -20.28 20.90
N GLY A 43 -8.01 -21.08 21.66
CA GLY A 43 -8.57 -21.97 22.70
C GLY A 43 -8.80 -21.33 24.06
N ILE A 44 -8.28 -20.11 24.30
CA ILE A 44 -8.33 -19.43 25.61
C ILE A 44 -9.24 -18.18 25.54
N LEU A 45 -9.22 -17.48 24.42
CA LEU A 45 -10.04 -16.28 24.25
C LEU A 45 -11.48 -16.65 23.88
N PRO A 46 -12.47 -16.02 24.51
CA PRO A 46 -13.88 -16.29 24.22
C PRO A 46 -14.19 -15.88 22.77
N GLN A 47 -14.54 -16.85 21.96
CA GLN A 47 -15.03 -16.61 20.60
C GLN A 47 -16.55 -16.34 20.68
N ASN A 48 -16.93 -15.09 20.54
CA ASN A 48 -18.31 -14.66 20.46
C ASN A 48 -18.69 -14.37 19.00
N ASN A 49 -19.99 -14.32 18.69
CA ASN A 49 -20.49 -13.97 17.36
C ASN A 49 -19.96 -12.61 16.84
N PHE A 50 -19.58 -11.70 17.74
CA PHE A 50 -19.03 -10.37 17.41
C PHE A 50 -17.50 -10.31 17.37
N LEU A 51 -16.79 -11.26 17.98
CA LEU A 51 -15.33 -11.29 18.04
C LEU A 51 -14.86 -12.72 17.76
N ASN A 52 -14.56 -12.99 16.50
CA ASN A 52 -13.94 -14.25 16.07
C ASN A 52 -12.73 -13.95 15.16
N SER A 53 -11.85 -14.93 15.03
CA SER A 53 -10.64 -14.80 14.21
C SER A 53 -10.95 -14.44 12.74
N GLY A 54 -12.03 -14.98 12.19
CA GLY A 54 -12.43 -14.72 10.80
C GLY A 54 -12.90 -13.28 10.57
N LEU A 55 -13.65 -12.69 11.53
CA LEU A 55 -14.04 -11.29 11.46
C LEU A 55 -12.83 -10.36 11.59
N LEU A 56 -11.93 -10.65 12.54
CA LEU A 56 -10.71 -9.84 12.74
C LEU A 56 -9.80 -9.88 11.50
N GLU A 57 -9.74 -11.02 10.82
CA GLU A 57 -9.02 -11.12 9.54
C GLU A 57 -9.66 -10.25 8.46
N LYS A 58 -10.98 -10.31 8.31
CA LYS A 58 -11.73 -9.46 7.35
C LYS A 58 -11.55 -7.98 7.66
N LEU A 59 -11.62 -7.56 8.94
CA LEU A 59 -11.39 -6.19 9.36
C LEU A 59 -9.95 -5.74 9.08
N ASN A 60 -8.97 -6.59 9.39
CA ASN A 60 -7.56 -6.30 9.09
C ASN A 60 -7.34 -6.14 7.58
N ASN A 61 -7.93 -7.01 6.77
CA ASN A 61 -7.85 -6.92 5.31
C ASN A 61 -8.51 -5.65 4.78
N HIS A 62 -9.67 -5.26 5.31
CA HIS A 62 -10.35 -4.03 4.92
C HIS A 62 -9.52 -2.78 5.24
N ILE A 63 -9.02 -2.67 6.49
CA ILE A 63 -8.18 -1.54 6.88
C ILE A 63 -6.92 -1.49 6.04
N THR A 64 -6.22 -2.64 5.92
CA THR A 64 -4.95 -2.72 5.22
C THR A 64 -5.10 -2.46 3.73
N TYR A 65 -6.06 -3.07 3.07
CA TYR A 65 -6.10 -3.07 1.62
C TYR A 65 -7.04 -2.02 1.03
N SER A 66 -8.20 -1.72 1.67
CA SER A 66 -9.16 -0.76 1.13
C SER A 66 -9.05 0.62 1.75
N LEU A 67 -9.17 0.72 3.07
CA LEU A 67 -9.26 2.02 3.76
C LEU A 67 -7.96 2.83 3.63
N ILE A 68 -6.80 2.22 3.88
CA ILE A 68 -5.50 2.91 3.77
C ILE A 68 -5.20 3.28 2.32
N LEU A 69 -5.46 2.38 1.37
CA LEU A 69 -5.19 2.64 -0.03
C LEU A 69 -6.04 3.79 -0.58
N SER A 70 -7.36 3.75 -0.37
CA SER A 70 -8.26 4.82 -0.80
C SER A 70 -7.90 6.16 -0.17
N PHE A 71 -7.59 6.15 1.12
CA PHE A 71 -7.13 7.32 1.86
C PHE A 71 -5.85 7.92 1.25
N LEU A 72 -4.83 7.09 0.98
CA LEU A 72 -3.58 7.54 0.36
C LEU A 72 -3.82 8.11 -1.04
N ILE A 73 -4.60 7.43 -1.89
CA ILE A 73 -4.92 7.91 -3.24
C ILE A 73 -5.58 9.29 -3.17
N ILE A 74 -6.58 9.47 -2.30
CA ILE A 74 -7.30 10.74 -2.15
C ILE A 74 -6.36 11.83 -1.65
N PHE A 75 -5.61 11.55 -0.59
CA PHE A 75 -4.68 12.51 0.00
C PHE A 75 -3.64 12.99 -1.01
N LEU A 76 -3.03 12.05 -1.72
CA LEU A 76 -2.03 12.37 -2.74
C LEU A 76 -2.63 13.15 -3.90
N THR A 77 -3.86 12.81 -4.31
CA THR A 77 -4.52 13.52 -5.40
C THR A 77 -4.79 14.98 -5.03
N VAL A 78 -5.29 15.24 -3.82
CA VAL A 78 -5.56 16.61 -3.35
C VAL A 78 -4.26 17.41 -3.21
N TYR A 79 -3.18 16.80 -2.77
CA TYR A 79 -1.93 17.50 -2.52
C TYR A 79 -1.01 17.60 -3.74
N LEU A 80 -0.77 16.47 -4.45
CA LEU A 80 0.18 16.42 -5.56
C LEU A 80 -0.38 17.01 -6.85
N LEU A 81 -1.66 16.73 -7.14
CA LEU A 81 -2.23 17.10 -8.45
C LEU A 81 -2.15 18.60 -8.72
N PRO A 82 -2.55 19.51 -7.81
CA PRO A 82 -2.42 20.96 -8.05
C PRO A 82 -0.97 21.39 -8.30
N LYS A 83 -0.02 20.83 -7.56
CA LYS A 83 1.40 21.16 -7.66
C LYS A 83 2.03 20.68 -8.97
N THR A 84 1.66 19.49 -9.43
CA THR A 84 2.22 18.90 -10.65
C THR A 84 1.53 19.39 -11.93
N LEU A 85 0.30 19.91 -11.84
CA LEU A 85 -0.42 20.49 -12.97
C LEU A 85 -0.26 22.01 -13.10
N GLY A 86 0.40 22.66 -12.13
CA GLY A 86 0.58 24.12 -12.10
C GLY A 86 -0.73 24.91 -11.95
N ARG A 87 -1.79 24.31 -11.38
CA ARG A 87 -3.11 24.94 -11.26
C ARG A 87 -3.91 24.40 -10.07
N LYS A 88 -4.88 25.19 -9.61
CA LYS A 88 -5.85 24.76 -8.61
C LYS A 88 -6.75 23.65 -9.17
N LEU A 89 -7.26 22.79 -8.29
CA LEU A 89 -8.25 21.78 -8.66
C LEU A 89 -9.52 22.44 -9.20
N ILE A 90 -9.96 21.95 -10.34
CA ILE A 90 -11.24 22.37 -10.93
C ILE A 90 -12.34 21.72 -10.10
N ILE A 91 -13.39 22.52 -9.80
CA ILE A 91 -14.59 22.06 -9.09
C ILE A 91 -14.21 21.41 -7.74
N PHE A 92 -13.31 22.07 -6.98
CA PHE A 92 -12.85 21.59 -5.66
C PHE A 92 -14.00 21.15 -4.72
N PRO A 93 -15.16 21.84 -4.63
CA PRO A 93 -16.25 21.40 -3.77
C PRO A 93 -16.77 20.00 -4.10
N ILE A 94 -16.92 19.65 -5.39
CA ILE A 94 -17.34 18.30 -5.80
C ILE A 94 -16.23 17.30 -5.54
N PHE A 95 -14.99 17.67 -5.82
CA PHE A 95 -13.82 16.85 -5.51
C PHE A 95 -13.72 16.53 -4.01
N PHE A 96 -13.98 17.52 -3.16
CA PHE A 96 -14.04 17.36 -1.71
C PHE A 96 -15.18 16.43 -1.28
N LEU A 97 -16.39 16.61 -1.83
CA LEU A 97 -17.55 15.79 -1.53
C LEU A 97 -17.34 14.32 -1.93
N THR A 98 -16.80 14.07 -3.13
CA THR A 98 -16.48 12.70 -3.57
C THR A 98 -15.40 12.05 -2.69
N SER A 99 -14.37 12.81 -2.30
CA SER A 99 -13.32 12.34 -1.39
C SER A 99 -13.86 11.94 -0.03
N LEU A 100 -14.71 12.78 0.57
CA LEU A 100 -15.39 12.46 1.85
C LEU A 100 -16.36 11.30 1.69
N GLY A 101 -17.05 11.20 0.55
CA GLY A 101 -17.94 10.09 0.25
C GLY A 101 -17.23 8.74 0.23
N VAL A 102 -16.07 8.65 -0.41
CA VAL A 102 -15.26 7.42 -0.42
C VAL A 102 -14.82 7.03 0.99
N ILE A 103 -14.21 7.97 1.74
CA ILE A 103 -13.74 7.70 3.10
C ILE A 103 -14.92 7.34 4.01
N GLY A 104 -16.05 8.03 3.86
CA GLY A 104 -17.27 7.76 4.62
C GLY A 104 -17.82 6.35 4.36
N LEU A 105 -17.84 5.90 3.10
CA LEU A 105 -18.27 4.54 2.75
C LEU A 105 -17.29 3.47 3.24
N GLU A 106 -15.96 3.73 3.19
CA GLU A 106 -14.98 2.81 3.75
C GLU A 106 -15.14 2.69 5.28
N SER A 107 -15.40 3.81 5.95
CA SER A 107 -15.66 3.80 7.41
C SER A 107 -17.00 3.13 7.76
N LEU A 108 -18.02 3.30 6.91
CA LEU A 108 -19.31 2.63 7.05
C LEU A 108 -19.17 1.11 6.91
N ASP A 109 -18.32 0.64 5.97
CA ASP A 109 -18.06 -0.79 5.83
C ASP A 109 -17.43 -1.39 7.08
N LEU A 110 -16.48 -0.68 7.72
CA LEU A 110 -15.95 -1.13 9.02
C LEU A 110 -17.05 -1.30 10.06
N LEU A 111 -17.94 -0.31 10.16
CA LEU A 111 -19.04 -0.33 11.10
C LEU A 111 -20.02 -1.48 10.80
N LEU A 112 -20.42 -1.62 9.53
CA LEU A 112 -21.29 -2.70 9.09
C LEU A 112 -20.65 -4.07 9.24
N GLY A 113 -19.34 -4.19 9.03
CA GLY A 113 -18.60 -5.42 9.26
C GLY A 113 -18.64 -5.89 10.71
N VAL A 114 -18.56 -4.96 11.65
CA VAL A 114 -18.69 -5.28 13.09
C VAL A 114 -20.13 -5.64 13.46
N LEU A 115 -21.11 -4.88 12.95
CA LEU A 115 -22.52 -5.08 13.28
C LEU A 115 -23.15 -6.31 12.59
N PHE A 116 -22.72 -6.59 11.36
CA PHE A 116 -23.27 -7.64 10.50
C PHE A 116 -22.15 -8.50 9.90
N PRO A 117 -21.43 -9.31 10.68
CA PRO A 117 -20.24 -10.04 10.26
C PRO A 117 -20.50 -11.03 9.11
N ASN A 118 -21.72 -11.56 8.99
CA ASN A 118 -22.09 -12.50 7.91
C ASN A 118 -22.20 -11.83 6.54
N ASN A 119 -22.48 -10.52 6.49
CA ASN A 119 -22.58 -9.76 5.25
C ASN A 119 -21.26 -9.09 4.85
N PHE A 120 -20.23 -9.29 5.66
CA PHE A 120 -18.91 -8.71 5.45
C PHE A 120 -18.04 -9.68 4.66
N LEU A 121 -17.69 -9.30 3.44
CA LEU A 121 -16.89 -10.12 2.53
C LEU A 121 -15.42 -10.22 3.01
N PHE A 122 -14.68 -11.17 2.49
CA PHE A 122 -13.30 -11.46 2.93
C PHE A 122 -12.36 -10.25 2.85
N PHE A 123 -12.54 -9.38 1.86
CA PHE A 123 -11.78 -8.13 1.73
C PHE A 123 -12.45 -6.91 2.36
N GLY A 124 -13.51 -7.12 3.14
CA GLY A 124 -14.07 -6.08 3.96
C GLY A 124 -15.04 -5.12 3.25
N ASN A 125 -15.63 -5.53 2.15
CA ASN A 125 -16.71 -4.78 1.52
C ASN A 125 -18.06 -5.41 1.83
N THR A 126 -19.12 -4.60 1.90
CA THR A 126 -20.49 -5.10 1.92
C THR A 126 -21.11 -4.91 0.53
N SER A 127 -21.99 -5.82 0.12
CA SER A 127 -22.65 -5.75 -1.18
C SER A 127 -23.43 -4.44 -1.37
N PHE A 128 -23.97 -3.91 -0.28
CA PHE A 128 -24.73 -2.67 -0.29
C PHE A 128 -23.88 -1.44 -0.60
N THR A 129 -22.72 -1.31 0.07
CA THR A 129 -21.85 -0.14 -0.08
C THR A 129 -21.04 -0.18 -1.37
N SER A 130 -20.77 -1.37 -1.92
CA SER A 130 -19.94 -1.56 -3.12
C SER A 130 -20.40 -0.75 -4.32
N ILE A 131 -21.72 -0.69 -4.55
CA ILE A 131 -22.30 0.08 -5.68
C ILE A 131 -22.02 1.57 -5.50
N PHE A 132 -22.29 2.08 -4.32
CA PHE A 132 -22.10 3.50 -4.03
C PHE A 132 -20.62 3.88 -4.11
N LYS A 133 -19.72 3.01 -3.64
CA LYS A 133 -18.27 3.20 -3.78
C LYS A 133 -17.85 3.31 -5.24
N ILE A 134 -18.33 2.40 -6.10
CA ILE A 134 -18.03 2.43 -7.53
C ILE A 134 -18.50 3.74 -8.15
N LEU A 135 -19.74 4.16 -7.88
CA LEU A 135 -20.32 5.39 -8.45
C LEU A 135 -19.54 6.64 -7.98
N ILE A 136 -19.29 6.76 -6.70
CA ILE A 136 -18.58 7.93 -6.13
C ILE A 136 -17.13 7.94 -6.60
N PHE A 137 -16.47 6.78 -6.63
CA PHE A 137 -15.08 6.71 -7.08
C PHE A 137 -14.94 6.90 -8.60
N PHE A 138 -15.94 6.48 -9.38
CA PHE A 138 -16.03 6.81 -10.81
C PHE A 138 -16.09 8.33 -11.03
N ALA A 139 -16.93 9.04 -10.25
CA ALA A 139 -16.99 10.50 -10.29
C ALA A 139 -15.63 11.12 -9.89
N PHE A 140 -14.96 10.57 -8.85
CA PHE A 140 -13.64 11.01 -8.42
C PHE A 140 -12.59 10.87 -9.53
N VAL A 141 -12.51 9.71 -10.18
CA VAL A 141 -11.60 9.48 -11.32
C VAL A 141 -11.92 10.41 -12.49
N GLY A 142 -13.20 10.64 -12.79
CA GLY A 142 -13.61 11.62 -13.79
C GLY A 142 -13.09 13.03 -13.50
N LEU A 143 -13.14 13.46 -12.24
CA LEU A 143 -12.57 14.75 -11.82
C LEU A 143 -11.04 14.77 -11.94
N VAL A 144 -10.35 13.68 -11.63
CA VAL A 144 -8.90 13.54 -11.85
C VAL A 144 -8.57 13.72 -13.34
N ILE A 145 -9.32 13.05 -14.23
CA ILE A 145 -9.13 13.16 -15.68
C ILE A 145 -9.35 14.61 -16.15
N ILE A 146 -10.44 15.26 -15.72
CA ILE A 146 -10.74 16.65 -16.09
C ILE A 146 -9.58 17.58 -15.65
N ASN A 147 -9.04 17.39 -14.47
CA ASN A 147 -7.92 18.17 -13.98
C ASN A 147 -6.63 17.93 -14.81
N ILE A 148 -6.36 16.67 -15.17
CA ILE A 148 -5.20 16.31 -16.00
C ILE A 148 -5.32 16.90 -17.42
N LEU A 149 -6.49 16.82 -18.03
CA LEU A 149 -6.73 17.37 -19.37
C LEU A 149 -6.58 18.90 -19.41
N ALA A 150 -6.91 19.54 -18.31
CA ALA A 150 -6.84 21.00 -18.17
C ALA A 150 -5.51 21.49 -17.58
N LYS A 151 -4.45 20.67 -17.59
CA LYS A 151 -3.11 21.02 -17.10
C LYS A 151 -2.55 22.26 -17.81
N LYS A 152 -1.74 23.04 -17.11
CA LYS A 152 -0.96 24.14 -17.68
C LYS A 152 0.42 23.71 -18.17
N GLU A 153 0.96 22.66 -17.53
CA GLU A 153 2.27 22.10 -17.86
C GLU A 153 2.28 21.37 -19.20
N PRO A 154 3.34 21.49 -20.01
CA PRO A 154 3.41 20.86 -21.32
C PRO A 154 3.47 19.33 -21.24
N SER A 155 4.11 18.78 -20.22
CA SER A 155 4.21 17.33 -19.99
C SER A 155 3.60 16.93 -18.64
N LEU A 156 3.13 15.70 -18.53
CA LEU A 156 2.66 15.16 -17.27
C LEU A 156 3.86 14.65 -16.46
N PHE A 157 3.96 15.06 -15.20
CA PHE A 157 4.99 14.56 -14.28
C PHE A 157 4.82 13.05 -14.04
N VAL A 158 5.94 12.36 -13.86
CA VAL A 158 5.94 10.89 -13.63
C VAL A 158 5.14 10.54 -12.38
N SER A 159 5.24 11.33 -11.30
CA SER A 159 4.43 11.14 -10.09
C SER A 159 2.93 11.20 -10.35
N SER A 160 2.48 12.13 -11.22
CA SER A 160 1.05 12.25 -11.58
C SER A 160 0.57 11.10 -12.47
N GLN A 161 1.45 10.55 -13.33
CA GLN A 161 1.12 9.35 -14.13
C GLN A 161 0.81 8.17 -13.22
N TYR A 162 1.68 7.90 -12.24
CA TYR A 162 1.47 6.83 -11.26
C TYR A 162 0.23 7.07 -10.40
N LEU A 163 -0.03 8.31 -9.99
CA LEU A 163 -1.22 8.65 -9.20
C LEU A 163 -2.51 8.43 -9.98
N PHE A 164 -2.53 8.81 -11.25
CA PHE A 164 -3.65 8.53 -12.15
C PHE A 164 -3.86 7.02 -12.31
N GLY A 165 -2.77 6.28 -12.56
CA GLY A 165 -2.80 4.82 -12.62
C GLY A 165 -3.35 4.18 -11.33
N ALA A 166 -2.91 4.64 -10.15
CA ALA A 166 -3.44 4.17 -8.87
C ALA A 166 -4.95 4.38 -8.76
N SER A 167 -5.43 5.58 -9.12
CA SER A 167 -6.85 5.91 -9.08
C SER A 167 -7.67 5.05 -10.05
N LEU A 168 -7.17 4.85 -11.27
CA LEU A 168 -7.84 4.05 -12.29
C LEU A 168 -7.93 2.57 -11.87
N PHE A 169 -6.83 1.98 -11.41
CA PHE A 169 -6.81 0.57 -11.00
C PHE A 169 -7.58 0.30 -9.71
N TYR A 170 -7.64 1.27 -8.80
CA TYR A 170 -8.54 1.18 -7.66
C TYR A 170 -10.00 1.09 -8.10
N LEU A 171 -10.42 1.93 -9.06
CA LEU A 171 -11.78 1.85 -9.64
C LEU A 171 -12.04 0.50 -10.32
N ILE A 172 -11.10 0.03 -11.15
CA ILE A 172 -11.19 -1.27 -11.83
C ILE A 172 -11.32 -2.40 -10.80
N SER A 173 -10.55 -2.37 -9.73
CA SER A 173 -10.59 -3.38 -8.68
C SER A 173 -11.92 -3.41 -7.93
N LEU A 174 -12.53 -2.25 -7.68
CA LEU A 174 -13.88 -2.17 -7.11
C LEU A 174 -14.94 -2.80 -8.03
N MET A 175 -14.80 -2.62 -9.36
CA MET A 175 -15.69 -3.23 -10.35
C MET A 175 -15.51 -4.76 -10.40
N ILE A 176 -14.28 -5.26 -10.34
CA ILE A 176 -13.97 -6.70 -10.34
C ILE A 176 -14.55 -7.38 -9.09
N TYR A 177 -14.39 -6.75 -7.92
CA TYR A 177 -14.78 -7.34 -6.65
C TYR A 177 -16.29 -7.48 -6.45
N ARG A 178 -17.10 -6.84 -7.26
CA ARG A 178 -18.56 -7.01 -7.27
C ARG A 178 -19.00 -8.34 -7.87
N GLY A 179 -18.29 -9.42 -7.60
CA GLY A 179 -18.48 -10.76 -8.12
C GLY A 179 -19.81 -11.46 -7.79
N ASP A 180 -20.82 -10.75 -7.21
CA ASP A 180 -22.20 -11.26 -7.10
C ASP A 180 -22.86 -11.53 -8.47
N PHE A 181 -22.24 -11.04 -9.56
CA PHE A 181 -22.68 -11.29 -10.93
C PHE A 181 -22.01 -12.47 -11.64
N VAL A 182 -20.96 -13.06 -11.05
CA VAL A 182 -20.17 -14.12 -11.69
C VAL A 182 -20.37 -15.43 -10.96
N VAL A 183 -20.87 -16.41 -11.67
CA VAL A 183 -21.32 -17.72 -11.17
C VAL A 183 -20.14 -18.67 -10.95
N PHE A 184 -20.03 -19.17 -9.75
CA PHE A 184 -19.47 -20.45 -9.24
C PHE A 184 -18.01 -20.88 -9.41
N SER A 185 -17.39 -20.90 -10.56
CA SER A 185 -16.03 -21.44 -10.74
C SER A 185 -14.93 -20.39 -10.62
N ASP A 186 -15.32 -19.13 -10.57
CA ASP A 186 -14.46 -18.00 -10.86
C ASP A 186 -13.91 -17.27 -9.63
N ASN A 187 -14.18 -17.77 -8.42
CA ASN A 187 -13.71 -17.13 -7.19
C ASN A 187 -12.19 -16.97 -7.15
N PHE A 188 -11.44 -17.96 -7.62
CA PHE A 188 -9.97 -17.88 -7.69
C PHE A 188 -9.49 -16.86 -8.70
N PHE A 189 -10.15 -16.80 -9.88
CA PHE A 189 -9.84 -15.82 -10.90
C PHE A 189 -10.11 -14.40 -10.39
N ILE A 190 -11.30 -14.17 -9.85
CA ILE A 190 -11.72 -12.87 -9.30
C ILE A 190 -10.80 -12.44 -8.16
N ASN A 191 -10.51 -13.33 -7.21
CA ASN A 191 -9.63 -13.05 -6.11
C ASN A 191 -8.21 -12.72 -6.58
N SER A 192 -7.67 -13.47 -7.53
CA SER A 192 -6.34 -13.21 -8.08
C SER A 192 -6.30 -11.87 -8.80
N MET A 193 -7.29 -11.58 -9.62
CA MET A 193 -7.39 -10.32 -10.35
C MET A 193 -7.58 -9.13 -9.40
N TYR A 194 -8.39 -9.29 -8.34
CA TYR A 194 -8.55 -8.28 -7.30
C TYR A 194 -7.23 -8.02 -6.56
N VAL A 195 -6.55 -9.05 -6.09
CA VAL A 195 -5.27 -8.91 -5.40
C VAL A 195 -4.24 -8.20 -6.29
N SER A 196 -4.12 -8.63 -7.54
CA SER A 196 -3.19 -8.01 -8.48
C SER A 196 -3.52 -6.54 -8.74
N THR A 197 -4.76 -6.22 -9.05
CA THR A 197 -5.14 -4.84 -9.42
C THR A 197 -5.21 -3.92 -8.21
N HIS A 198 -5.80 -4.39 -7.11
CA HIS A 198 -6.00 -3.57 -5.93
C HIS A 198 -4.73 -3.42 -5.09
N ILE A 199 -4.10 -4.56 -4.73
CA ILE A 199 -2.96 -4.53 -3.82
C ILE A 199 -1.67 -4.27 -4.59
N TYR A 200 -1.33 -5.10 -5.60
CA TYR A 200 -0.03 -4.97 -6.26
C TYR A 200 0.06 -3.68 -7.07
N VAL A 201 -0.89 -3.41 -7.96
CA VAL A 201 -0.87 -2.17 -8.75
C VAL A 201 -1.19 -0.96 -7.87
N GLY A 202 -2.26 -1.00 -7.06
CA GLY A 202 -2.69 0.13 -6.24
C GLY A 202 -1.59 0.65 -5.33
N TYR A 203 -1.00 -0.21 -4.51
CA TYR A 203 0.06 0.17 -3.58
C TYR A 203 1.38 0.50 -4.27
N SER A 204 1.76 -0.25 -5.33
CA SER A 204 2.96 0.06 -6.11
C SER A 204 2.88 1.45 -6.73
N PHE A 205 1.72 1.82 -7.25
CA PHE A 205 1.54 3.09 -7.93
C PHE A 205 1.46 4.26 -6.95
N VAL A 206 0.82 4.07 -5.80
CA VAL A 206 0.90 5.04 -4.69
C VAL A 206 2.35 5.22 -4.23
N PHE A 207 3.07 4.12 -4.02
CA PHE A 207 4.47 4.13 -3.64
C PHE A 207 5.34 4.87 -4.68
N LEU A 208 5.23 4.51 -5.96
CA LEU A 208 6.04 5.10 -7.03
C LEU A 208 5.67 6.56 -7.29
N SER A 209 4.41 6.95 -7.14
CA SER A 209 3.99 8.34 -7.19
C SER A 209 4.68 9.17 -6.11
N LEU A 210 4.64 8.69 -4.86
CA LEU A 210 5.33 9.32 -3.74
C LEU A 210 6.84 9.31 -3.91
N LEU A 211 7.41 8.21 -4.39
CA LEU A 211 8.84 8.08 -4.60
C LEU A 211 9.37 9.17 -5.54
N HIS A 212 8.78 9.31 -6.73
CA HIS A 212 9.21 10.32 -7.70
C HIS A 212 9.02 11.76 -7.18
N PHE A 213 7.97 12.00 -6.39
CA PHE A 213 7.78 13.30 -5.76
C PHE A 213 8.80 13.55 -4.64
N MET A 214 8.99 12.58 -3.74
CA MET A 214 9.87 12.76 -2.58
C MET A 214 11.35 12.82 -2.94
N ILE A 215 11.77 12.13 -4.00
CA ILE A 215 13.16 12.25 -4.48
C ILE A 215 13.41 13.67 -5.00
N THR A 216 12.48 14.24 -5.75
CA THR A 216 12.68 15.56 -6.36
C THR A 216 12.45 16.72 -5.39
N LYS A 217 11.41 16.64 -4.54
CA LYS A 217 11.00 17.74 -3.65
C LYS A 217 11.33 17.50 -2.17
N GLY A 218 11.44 16.25 -1.75
CA GLY A 218 11.75 15.88 -0.35
C GLY A 218 13.25 15.90 -0.04
N ILE A 219 14.08 15.51 -1.00
CA ILE A 219 15.55 15.51 -0.87
C ILE A 219 16.26 16.38 -1.92
N ASN A 220 15.50 17.21 -2.63
CA ASN A 220 15.99 18.19 -3.62
C ASN A 220 16.96 17.58 -4.66
N ALA A 221 16.67 16.37 -5.16
CA ALA A 221 17.46 15.72 -6.18
C ALA A 221 16.88 15.96 -7.57
N THR A 222 17.71 16.12 -8.57
CA THR A 222 17.28 16.24 -9.97
C THR A 222 16.97 14.88 -10.56
N LEU A 223 15.77 14.71 -11.14
CA LEU A 223 15.36 13.44 -11.73
C LEU A 223 16.28 13.07 -12.89
N TYR A 224 16.95 11.92 -12.82
CA TYR A 224 17.91 11.48 -13.84
C TYR A 224 17.26 11.31 -15.23
N SER A 225 16.10 10.64 -15.31
CA SER A 225 15.44 10.40 -16.60
C SER A 225 13.93 10.28 -16.46
N LYS A 226 13.19 11.17 -17.15
CA LYS A 226 11.73 11.08 -17.29
C LYS A 226 11.33 9.84 -18.09
N THR A 227 12.11 9.46 -19.09
CA THR A 227 11.87 8.29 -19.95
C THR A 227 11.93 6.98 -19.17
N LEU A 228 12.94 6.80 -18.29
CA LEU A 228 13.02 5.62 -17.42
C LEU A 228 11.83 5.57 -16.45
N GLY A 229 11.37 6.70 -15.92
CA GLY A 229 10.16 6.78 -15.12
C GLY A 229 8.92 6.34 -15.88
N SER A 230 8.77 6.75 -17.14
CA SER A 230 7.65 6.34 -18.00
C SER A 230 7.74 4.86 -18.42
N ILE A 231 8.93 4.33 -18.68
CA ILE A 231 9.14 2.88 -18.94
C ILE A 231 8.71 2.07 -17.71
N GLY A 232 9.10 2.51 -16.50
CA GLY A 232 8.63 1.92 -15.26
C GLY A 232 7.12 1.94 -15.15
N PHE A 233 6.48 3.10 -15.41
CA PHE A 233 5.02 3.25 -15.36
C PHE A 233 4.30 2.26 -16.29
N TRP A 234 4.62 2.28 -17.58
CA TRP A 234 3.96 1.40 -18.56
C TRP A 234 4.26 -0.09 -18.29
N GLY A 235 5.50 -0.42 -17.91
CA GLY A 235 5.89 -1.78 -17.59
C GLY A 235 5.08 -2.33 -16.39
N PHE A 236 5.03 -1.62 -15.27
CA PHE A 236 4.23 -2.06 -14.13
C PHE A 236 2.72 -2.05 -14.43
N LEU A 237 2.22 -1.08 -15.21
CA LEU A 237 0.81 -1.00 -15.58
C LEU A 237 0.32 -2.25 -16.32
N PHE A 238 1.11 -2.75 -17.27
CA PHE A 238 0.71 -3.90 -18.08
C PHE A 238 1.05 -5.24 -17.44
N LEU A 239 2.10 -5.32 -16.64
CA LEU A 239 2.60 -6.60 -16.11
C LEU A 239 1.99 -6.96 -14.75
N LEU A 240 1.94 -6.03 -13.79
CA LEU A 240 1.48 -6.31 -12.42
C LEU A 240 0.08 -6.91 -12.32
N PRO A 241 -0.94 -6.48 -13.10
CA PRO A 241 -2.30 -7.03 -12.98
C PRO A 241 -2.40 -8.54 -13.17
N TRP A 242 -1.42 -9.14 -13.83
CA TRP A 242 -1.45 -10.57 -14.18
C TRP A 242 -0.61 -11.45 -13.24
N THR A 243 0.17 -10.87 -12.33
CA THR A 243 1.22 -11.60 -11.61
C THR A 243 0.74 -12.49 -10.48
N ASN A 244 -0.49 -12.32 -10.00
CA ASN A 244 -0.98 -13.10 -8.84
C ASN A 244 -1.50 -14.48 -9.22
N PHE A 245 -1.91 -14.70 -10.46
CA PHE A 245 -2.50 -15.98 -10.89
C PHE A 245 -1.57 -17.18 -10.69
N LYS A 246 -0.27 -16.99 -10.73
CA LYS A 246 0.72 -18.02 -10.48
C LYS A 246 0.63 -18.68 -9.10
N PHE A 247 0.15 -17.95 -8.08
CA PHE A 247 0.00 -18.51 -6.72
C PHE A 247 -1.15 -19.49 -6.60
N TYR A 248 -1.96 -19.61 -7.64
CA TYR A 248 -3.01 -20.64 -7.77
C TYR A 248 -2.58 -21.76 -8.71
N PHE A 249 -1.27 -21.96 -8.91
CA PHE A 249 -0.70 -23.00 -9.78
C PHE A 249 -1.19 -24.39 -9.37
N GLY A 250 -1.69 -25.15 -10.37
CA GLY A 250 -2.29 -26.45 -10.14
C GLY A 250 -3.71 -26.43 -9.53
N SER A 251 -4.36 -25.25 -9.49
CA SER A 251 -5.75 -25.10 -9.05
C SER A 251 -6.75 -25.33 -10.19
N VAL A 252 -7.97 -24.84 -10.00
CA VAL A 252 -9.04 -24.91 -11.03
C VAL A 252 -8.86 -23.89 -12.15
N LEU A 253 -7.82 -23.05 -12.11
CA LEU A 253 -7.55 -22.09 -13.17
C LEU A 253 -7.03 -22.78 -14.44
N PRO A 254 -7.35 -22.25 -15.63
CA PRO A 254 -6.78 -22.75 -16.86
C PRO A 254 -5.26 -22.57 -16.90
N ASN A 255 -4.52 -23.62 -17.26
CA ASN A 255 -3.05 -23.64 -17.30
C ASN A 255 -2.43 -22.48 -18.11
N TRP A 256 -3.11 -22.00 -19.15
CA TRP A 256 -2.60 -20.90 -19.95
C TRP A 256 -2.54 -19.57 -19.17
N ILE A 257 -3.49 -19.33 -18.26
CA ILE A 257 -3.48 -18.13 -17.38
C ILE A 257 -2.31 -18.22 -16.40
N GLU A 258 -2.11 -19.38 -15.79
CA GLU A 258 -1.02 -19.63 -14.87
C GLU A 258 0.33 -19.40 -15.56
N ASN A 259 0.52 -19.99 -16.75
CA ASN A 259 1.74 -19.83 -17.53
C ASN A 259 1.99 -18.37 -17.96
N ILE A 260 0.98 -17.65 -18.43
CA ILE A 260 1.10 -16.21 -18.74
C ILE A 260 1.55 -15.44 -17.49
N SER A 261 0.95 -15.72 -16.33
CA SER A 261 1.32 -15.08 -15.07
C SER A 261 2.80 -15.29 -14.71
N LEU A 262 3.35 -16.50 -14.94
CA LEU A 262 4.77 -16.78 -14.72
C LEU A 262 5.65 -15.90 -15.62
N TYR A 263 5.41 -15.90 -16.93
CA TYR A 263 6.21 -15.12 -17.88
C TYR A 263 6.13 -13.61 -17.65
N LEU A 264 4.93 -13.09 -17.39
CA LEU A 264 4.73 -11.66 -17.10
C LEU A 264 5.38 -11.25 -15.78
N SER A 265 5.39 -12.14 -14.78
CA SER A 265 6.09 -11.87 -13.52
C SER A 265 7.61 -11.82 -13.69
N ILE A 266 8.19 -12.68 -14.53
CA ILE A 266 9.63 -12.60 -14.87
C ILE A 266 9.92 -11.31 -15.62
N SER A 267 9.03 -10.90 -16.52
CA SER A 267 9.17 -9.66 -17.30
C SER A 267 9.14 -8.39 -16.44
N LEU A 268 8.65 -8.46 -15.19
CA LEU A 268 8.77 -7.35 -14.22
C LEU A 268 10.21 -6.92 -13.94
N SER A 269 11.20 -7.75 -14.27
CA SER A 269 12.61 -7.38 -14.17
C SER A 269 12.94 -6.12 -14.97
N LEU A 270 12.29 -5.90 -16.11
CA LEU A 270 12.55 -4.73 -16.98
C LEU A 270 12.11 -3.39 -16.32
N PRO A 271 10.83 -3.20 -15.91
CA PRO A 271 10.43 -1.97 -15.23
C PRO A 271 11.11 -1.81 -13.86
N LEU A 272 11.43 -2.91 -13.17
CA LEU A 272 12.17 -2.85 -11.92
C LEU A 272 13.59 -2.32 -12.13
N LEU A 273 14.32 -2.79 -13.13
CA LEU A 273 15.65 -2.28 -13.49
C LEU A 273 15.59 -0.81 -13.89
N ALA A 274 14.62 -0.43 -14.74
CA ALA A 274 14.44 0.96 -15.15
C ALA A 274 14.23 1.90 -13.95
N THR A 275 13.33 1.52 -13.02
CA THR A 275 13.07 2.29 -11.81
C THR A 275 14.26 2.31 -10.85
N THR A 276 14.98 1.20 -10.73
CA THR A 276 16.14 1.09 -9.84
C THR A 276 17.29 1.97 -10.33
N VAL A 277 17.62 1.92 -11.62
CA VAL A 277 18.63 2.78 -12.22
C VAL A 277 18.25 4.25 -12.08
N ASN A 278 16.99 4.59 -12.37
CA ASN A 278 16.50 5.95 -12.24
C ASN A 278 16.62 6.45 -10.79
N PHE A 279 16.24 5.63 -9.81
CA PHE A 279 16.36 5.96 -8.38
C PHE A 279 17.83 6.19 -7.98
N ILE A 280 18.71 5.22 -8.23
CA ILE A 280 20.12 5.30 -7.81
C ILE A 280 20.79 6.53 -8.42
N ARG A 281 20.60 6.76 -9.73
CA ARG A 281 21.20 7.92 -10.41
C ARG A 281 20.62 9.25 -9.95
N THR A 282 19.34 9.31 -9.63
CA THR A 282 18.71 10.52 -9.09
C THR A 282 19.24 10.84 -7.69
N VAL A 283 19.33 9.85 -6.82
CA VAL A 283 19.78 10.05 -5.43
C VAL A 283 21.23 10.53 -5.33
N THR A 284 22.08 10.20 -6.30
CA THR A 284 23.47 10.72 -6.33
C THR A 284 23.56 12.24 -6.53
N THR A 285 22.50 12.90 -7.00
CA THR A 285 22.43 14.35 -7.22
C THR A 285 21.79 15.12 -6.06
N ARG A 286 21.47 14.44 -4.96
CA ARG A 286 20.82 15.08 -3.81
C ARG A 286 21.67 16.19 -3.20
N SER A 287 21.02 17.26 -2.77
CA SER A 287 21.63 18.39 -2.06
C SER A 287 21.19 18.49 -0.57
N ASP A 288 20.18 17.73 -0.17
CA ASP A 288 19.58 17.84 1.16
C ASP A 288 20.19 16.83 2.15
N GLU A 289 20.51 17.28 3.37
CA GLU A 289 21.14 16.51 4.43
C GLU A 289 20.14 15.79 5.37
N ASN A 290 18.84 15.85 5.10
CA ASN A 290 17.80 15.28 5.96
C ASN A 290 17.89 13.75 6.04
N ASN A 291 18.73 13.26 6.93
CA ASN A 291 19.09 11.85 7.05
C ASN A 291 17.90 10.91 7.34
N ILE A 292 16.89 11.36 8.13
CA ILE A 292 15.74 10.52 8.49
C ILE A 292 14.77 10.37 7.31
N ILE A 293 14.40 11.46 6.63
CA ILE A 293 13.54 11.44 5.45
C ILE A 293 14.18 10.58 4.36
N TYR A 294 15.44 10.87 4.02
CA TYR A 294 16.19 10.09 3.03
C TYR A 294 16.30 8.60 3.41
N SER A 295 16.58 8.32 4.68
CA SER A 295 16.72 6.96 5.19
C SER A 295 15.40 6.16 5.08
N LEU A 296 14.25 6.80 5.29
CA LEU A 296 12.93 6.18 5.10
C LEU A 296 12.62 5.95 3.62
N ILE A 297 12.92 6.93 2.74
CA ILE A 297 12.74 6.81 1.29
C ILE A 297 13.58 5.65 0.74
N SER A 298 14.87 5.63 1.05
CA SER A 298 15.79 4.60 0.55
C SER A 298 15.42 3.21 1.06
N PHE A 299 15.04 3.11 2.34
CA PHE A 299 14.62 1.84 2.91
C PHE A 299 13.29 1.34 2.31
N SER A 300 12.29 2.23 2.15
CA SER A 300 11.02 1.88 1.52
C SER A 300 11.21 1.41 0.07
N PHE A 301 12.15 2.05 -0.67
CA PHE A 301 12.55 1.60 -1.99
C PHE A 301 13.22 0.21 -1.96
N GLY A 302 14.09 -0.05 -0.98
CA GLY A 302 14.67 -1.37 -0.77
C GLY A 302 13.62 -2.47 -0.56
N ILE A 303 12.61 -2.21 0.27
CA ILE A 303 11.48 -3.14 0.48
C ILE A 303 10.70 -3.36 -0.82
N PHE A 304 10.43 -2.30 -1.59
CA PHE A 304 9.78 -2.42 -2.89
C PHE A 304 10.58 -3.29 -3.88
N VAL A 305 11.90 -3.10 -3.95
CA VAL A 305 12.78 -3.92 -4.80
C VAL A 305 12.77 -5.39 -4.35
N ILE A 306 12.94 -5.66 -3.06
CA ILE A 306 12.90 -7.03 -2.51
C ILE A 306 11.55 -7.71 -2.81
N THR A 307 10.45 -6.98 -2.68
CA THR A 307 9.11 -7.50 -2.98
C THR A 307 8.98 -7.90 -4.46
N ASN A 308 9.46 -7.07 -5.38
CA ASN A 308 9.46 -7.41 -6.80
C ASN A 308 10.43 -8.56 -7.13
N VAL A 309 11.56 -8.66 -6.45
CA VAL A 309 12.47 -9.82 -6.55
C VAL A 309 11.75 -11.10 -6.09
N PHE A 310 11.01 -11.05 -4.97
CA PHE A 310 10.18 -12.18 -4.53
C PHE A 310 9.13 -12.56 -5.57
N GLN A 311 8.52 -11.55 -6.22
CA GLN A 311 7.56 -11.75 -7.30
C GLN A 311 8.19 -12.48 -8.51
N ILE A 312 9.41 -12.10 -8.88
CA ILE A 312 10.15 -12.69 -9.99
C ILE A 312 10.64 -14.11 -9.62
N VAL A 313 11.25 -14.27 -8.46
CA VAL A 313 11.80 -15.57 -8.02
C VAL A 313 10.69 -16.61 -7.83
N SER A 314 9.55 -16.21 -7.27
CA SER A 314 8.41 -17.13 -7.14
C SER A 314 7.80 -17.57 -8.47
N SER A 315 8.22 -16.99 -9.59
CA SER A 315 7.74 -17.36 -10.93
C SER A 315 8.61 -18.39 -11.63
N LEU A 316 9.70 -18.80 -11.00
CA LEU A 316 10.54 -19.86 -11.55
C LEU A 316 9.82 -21.19 -11.46
N THR A 317 9.77 -21.96 -12.56
CA THR A 317 8.99 -23.18 -12.73
C THR A 317 9.28 -24.26 -11.67
N ASN A 318 10.52 -24.31 -11.17
CA ASN A 318 10.93 -25.24 -10.12
C ASN A 318 10.56 -24.78 -8.70
N ILE A 319 10.22 -23.50 -8.53
CA ILE A 319 9.93 -22.87 -7.23
C ILE A 319 8.43 -22.73 -7.02
N ILE A 320 7.68 -22.41 -8.07
CA ILE A 320 6.25 -22.12 -7.94
C ILE A 320 5.43 -23.26 -7.32
N PRO A 321 5.67 -24.57 -7.59
CA PRO A 321 4.92 -25.64 -6.94
C PRO A 321 5.09 -25.68 -5.42
N ILE A 322 6.23 -25.15 -4.92
CA ILE A 322 6.50 -25.06 -3.49
C ILE A 322 5.81 -23.85 -2.88
N LEU A 323 5.77 -22.74 -3.60
CA LEU A 323 5.29 -21.44 -3.06
C LEU A 323 3.80 -21.18 -3.31
N SER A 324 3.16 -21.91 -4.23
CA SER A 324 1.73 -21.76 -4.51
C SER A 324 0.88 -22.11 -3.28
N LEU A 325 -0.17 -21.34 -3.04
CA LEU A 325 -1.11 -21.50 -1.92
C LEU A 325 -0.44 -21.43 -0.52
N THR A 326 0.69 -20.75 -0.40
CA THR A 326 1.41 -20.59 0.87
C THR A 326 1.44 -19.14 1.33
N ASN A 327 1.93 -18.89 2.55
CA ASN A 327 2.11 -17.54 3.10
C ASN A 327 3.13 -16.68 2.34
N PHE A 328 3.82 -17.22 1.34
CA PHE A 328 4.76 -16.45 0.52
C PHE A 328 4.05 -15.33 -0.25
N GLU A 329 2.83 -15.58 -0.72
CA GLU A 329 1.98 -14.55 -1.33
C GLU A 329 1.67 -13.41 -0.34
N ILE A 330 1.43 -13.73 0.93
CA ILE A 330 1.18 -12.75 2.00
C ILE A 330 2.41 -11.86 2.22
N ALA A 331 3.62 -12.42 2.16
CA ALA A 331 4.85 -11.65 2.23
C ALA A 331 4.93 -10.60 1.10
N ILE A 332 4.56 -10.97 -0.13
CA ILE A 332 4.54 -10.05 -1.26
C ILE A 332 3.48 -8.95 -1.08
N ARG A 333 2.26 -9.31 -0.63
CA ARG A 333 1.20 -8.32 -0.34
C ARG A 333 1.68 -7.31 0.69
N TYR A 334 2.25 -7.76 1.80
CA TYR A 334 2.79 -6.89 2.84
C TYR A 334 3.96 -6.04 2.34
N GLY A 335 4.82 -6.58 1.49
CA GLY A 335 5.91 -5.83 0.89
C GLY A 335 5.43 -4.59 0.12
N TYR A 336 4.41 -4.70 -0.72
CA TYR A 336 3.82 -3.56 -1.43
C TYR A 336 3.14 -2.58 -0.47
N VAL A 337 2.35 -3.06 0.48
CA VAL A 337 1.65 -2.22 1.47
C VAL A 337 2.65 -1.44 2.32
N PHE A 338 3.63 -2.12 2.92
CA PHE A 338 4.58 -1.47 3.82
C PHE A 338 5.56 -0.56 3.10
N SER A 339 5.91 -0.82 1.84
CA SER A 339 6.69 0.15 1.05
C SER A 339 5.94 1.48 0.91
N ALA A 340 4.63 1.42 0.62
CA ALA A 340 3.79 2.62 0.53
C ALA A 340 3.54 3.30 1.88
N ILE A 341 3.38 2.54 2.97
CA ILE A 341 3.24 3.12 4.32
C ILE A 341 4.52 3.82 4.75
N LEU A 342 5.69 3.20 4.57
CA LEU A 342 6.97 3.79 4.97
C LEU A 342 7.27 5.10 4.25
N ILE A 343 7.04 5.14 2.93
CA ILE A 343 7.25 6.38 2.17
C ILE A 343 6.20 7.43 2.55
N SER A 344 4.98 7.02 2.92
CA SER A 344 3.93 7.93 3.41
C SER A 344 4.30 8.55 4.76
N VAL A 345 4.94 7.81 5.66
CA VAL A 345 5.51 8.34 6.91
C VAL A 345 6.55 9.43 6.61
N SER A 346 7.48 9.14 5.68
CA SER A 346 8.47 10.13 5.23
C SER A 346 7.81 11.37 4.63
N PHE A 347 6.76 11.18 3.83
CA PHE A 347 6.00 12.26 3.22
C PHE A 347 5.26 13.13 4.25
N ILE A 348 4.68 12.54 5.29
CA ILE A 348 4.04 13.27 6.37
C ILE A 348 5.06 14.13 7.12
N TYR A 349 6.24 13.59 7.44
CA TYR A 349 7.32 14.38 8.04
C TYR A 349 7.76 15.55 7.17
N TYR A 350 7.82 15.37 5.85
CA TYR A 350 8.11 16.44 4.90
C TYR A 350 7.01 17.52 4.86
N LEU A 351 5.74 17.11 5.02
CA LEU A 351 4.60 18.03 4.89
C LEU A 351 4.33 18.90 6.12
N ILE A 352 4.64 18.43 7.32
CA ILE A 352 4.33 19.16 8.56
C ILE A 352 4.90 20.57 8.54
N PRO A 353 6.20 20.81 8.26
CA PRO A 353 6.74 22.17 8.18
C PRO A 353 6.03 23.03 7.13
N LYS A 354 5.72 22.43 5.98
CA LYS A 354 5.14 23.15 4.83
C LYS A 354 3.68 23.55 5.00
N ILE A 355 2.90 22.74 5.71
CA ILE A 355 1.45 22.96 5.85
C ILE A 355 1.09 23.61 7.18
N PHE A 356 1.77 23.23 8.27
CA PHE A 356 1.52 23.79 9.59
C PHE A 356 2.44 24.96 9.92
N GLY A 357 3.54 25.18 9.17
CA GLY A 357 4.55 26.17 9.47
C GLY A 357 5.26 25.89 10.81
N ARG A 358 5.49 24.64 11.12
CA ARG A 358 6.12 24.19 12.37
C ARG A 358 7.25 23.23 12.10
N GLU A 359 8.44 23.54 12.59
CA GLU A 359 9.59 22.64 12.42
C GLU A 359 9.44 21.33 13.19
N ILE A 360 9.80 20.26 12.52
CA ILE A 360 10.07 18.99 13.18
C ILE A 360 11.54 19.00 13.58
N LYS A 361 11.81 19.18 14.87
CA LYS A 361 13.14 18.87 15.38
C LYS A 361 13.28 17.36 15.36
N PHE A 362 13.99 16.83 14.36
CA PHE A 362 14.30 15.39 14.28
C PHE A 362 15.09 14.97 15.52
N SER A 363 14.36 14.62 16.54
CA SER A 363 14.85 14.24 17.87
C SER A 363 15.08 12.72 17.93
N ARG A 364 15.49 12.25 19.10
CA ARG A 364 15.60 10.80 19.36
C ARG A 364 14.29 10.04 19.09
N LEU A 365 13.12 10.68 19.27
CA LEU A 365 11.82 10.06 19.07
C LEU A 365 11.62 9.64 17.61
N GLU A 366 11.87 10.53 16.65
CA GLU A 366 11.70 10.26 15.22
C GLU A 366 12.72 9.22 14.73
N SER A 367 13.93 9.24 15.27
CA SER A 367 14.96 8.24 14.96
C SER A 367 14.56 6.85 15.47
N ILE A 368 14.05 6.77 16.70
CA ILE A 368 13.53 5.52 17.30
C ILE A 368 12.33 5.01 16.51
N THR A 369 11.39 5.88 16.15
CA THR A 369 10.22 5.53 15.32
C THR A 369 10.67 4.94 13.97
N SER A 370 11.60 5.60 13.30
CA SER A 370 12.16 5.14 12.03
C SER A 370 12.84 3.77 12.16
N PHE A 371 13.58 3.55 13.25
CA PHE A 371 14.23 2.26 13.51
C PHE A 371 13.22 1.14 13.70
N PHE A 372 12.22 1.32 14.58
CA PHE A 372 11.21 0.28 14.84
C PHE A 372 10.36 -0.02 13.59
N LEU A 373 9.96 0.98 12.82
CA LEU A 373 9.25 0.76 11.57
C LEU A 373 10.06 -0.07 10.57
N LYS A 374 11.34 0.26 10.36
CA LYS A 374 12.22 -0.50 9.46
C LYS A 374 12.43 -1.92 9.95
N PHE A 375 12.69 -2.09 11.23
CA PHE A 375 12.89 -3.40 11.86
C PHE A 375 11.68 -4.30 11.68
N VAL A 376 10.50 -3.83 12.07
CA VAL A 376 9.27 -4.63 12.00
C VAL A 376 8.95 -5.01 10.57
N VAL A 377 9.01 -4.06 9.64
CA VAL A 377 8.70 -4.33 8.23
C VAL A 377 9.64 -5.38 7.65
N SER A 378 10.95 -5.28 7.91
CA SER A 378 11.92 -6.26 7.44
C SER A 378 11.64 -7.65 7.99
N VAL A 379 11.44 -7.75 9.31
CA VAL A 379 11.27 -9.05 9.96
C VAL A 379 9.92 -9.67 9.60
N THR A 380 8.84 -8.87 9.49
CA THR A 380 7.52 -9.38 9.07
C THR A 380 7.56 -9.91 7.64
N LEU A 381 8.22 -9.23 6.72
CA LEU A 381 8.37 -9.67 5.34
C LEU A 381 9.14 -10.99 5.26
N LEU A 382 10.28 -11.07 5.94
CA LEU A 382 11.11 -12.28 5.98
C LEU A 382 10.42 -13.44 6.70
N SER A 383 9.75 -13.18 7.82
CA SER A 383 9.00 -14.20 8.57
C SER A 383 7.92 -14.85 7.70
N ASN A 384 7.08 -14.05 7.03
CA ASN A 384 6.03 -14.60 6.16
C ASN A 384 6.61 -15.33 4.94
N ALA A 385 7.72 -14.85 4.36
CA ALA A 385 8.40 -15.54 3.28
C ALA A 385 8.94 -16.90 3.73
N LEU A 386 9.59 -16.97 4.91
CA LEU A 386 10.09 -18.21 5.50
C LEU A 386 8.96 -19.19 5.83
N ILE A 387 7.86 -18.70 6.44
CA ILE A 387 6.67 -19.55 6.68
C ILE A 387 6.17 -20.14 5.36
N GLY A 388 6.10 -19.34 4.30
CA GLY A 388 5.68 -19.79 2.98
C GLY A 388 6.58 -20.88 2.41
N VAL A 389 7.89 -20.70 2.47
CA VAL A 389 8.86 -21.70 1.99
C VAL A 389 8.79 -22.99 2.81
N VAL A 390 8.80 -22.91 4.14
CA VAL A 390 8.76 -24.08 5.03
C VAL A 390 7.45 -24.86 4.84
N SER A 391 6.31 -24.15 4.79
CA SER A 391 5.00 -24.79 4.59
C SER A 391 4.92 -25.50 3.23
N GLY A 392 5.42 -24.87 2.18
CA GLY A 392 5.42 -25.43 0.84
C GLY A 392 6.32 -26.65 0.70
N TYR A 393 7.52 -26.63 1.27
CA TYR A 393 8.40 -27.80 1.31
C TYR A 393 7.78 -28.96 2.09
N SER A 394 7.21 -28.69 3.24
CA SER A 394 6.58 -29.72 4.08
C SER A 394 5.38 -30.36 3.36
N TRP A 395 4.57 -29.53 2.67
CA TRP A 395 3.45 -30.01 1.87
C TRP A 395 3.90 -30.88 0.70
N ASN A 396 4.89 -30.42 -0.05
CA ASN A 396 5.39 -31.15 -1.22
C ASN A 396 6.10 -32.47 -0.84
N ALA A 397 6.85 -32.46 0.25
CA ALA A 397 7.45 -33.68 0.79
C ALA A 397 6.40 -34.73 1.21
N GLY A 398 5.33 -34.30 1.88
CA GLY A 398 4.21 -35.15 2.28
C GLY A 398 3.45 -35.73 1.09
N ALA A 399 3.17 -34.90 0.08
CA ALA A 399 2.47 -35.33 -1.13
C ALA A 399 3.28 -36.37 -1.93
N ASN A 400 4.60 -36.23 -2.04
CA ASN A 400 5.48 -37.12 -2.76
C ASN A 400 5.72 -38.45 -2.02
N ALA A 401 5.59 -38.50 -0.70
CA ALA A 401 5.79 -39.71 0.09
C ALA A 401 4.64 -40.71 -0.05
N GLY A 402 3.51 -40.33 -0.66
CA GLY A 402 2.38 -41.22 -0.94
C GLY A 402 1.72 -41.85 0.30
N ASN A 403 1.97 -41.31 1.48
CA ASN A 403 1.59 -41.88 2.75
C ASN A 403 0.36 -41.14 3.34
N PRO A 404 -0.86 -41.75 3.29
CA PRO A 404 -2.09 -41.10 3.80
C PRO A 404 -2.07 -40.86 5.30
N THR A 405 -1.18 -41.55 6.07
CA THR A 405 -0.99 -41.30 7.50
C THR A 405 -0.32 -39.92 7.80
N ILE A 406 0.32 -39.34 6.80
CA ILE A 406 0.92 -37.97 6.92
C ILE A 406 -0.14 -36.91 7.12
N TYR A 407 -1.41 -37.12 6.74
CA TYR A 407 -2.47 -36.13 7.02
C TYR A 407 -2.72 -35.92 8.53
N GLY A 408 -2.51 -36.95 9.38
CA GLY A 408 -2.57 -36.76 10.83
C GLY A 408 -1.25 -36.29 11.43
N GLU A 409 -0.15 -36.97 11.13
CA GLU A 409 1.17 -36.68 11.70
C GLU A 409 1.87 -35.53 10.99
N GLY A 410 1.70 -35.38 9.67
CA GLY A 410 2.27 -34.28 8.89
C GLY A 410 1.67 -32.94 9.26
N TYR A 411 0.38 -32.86 9.60
CA TYR A 411 -0.24 -31.64 10.10
C TYR A 411 0.32 -31.23 11.45
N SER A 412 0.54 -32.18 12.36
CA SER A 412 1.13 -31.90 13.67
C SER A 412 2.59 -31.42 13.55
N LEU A 413 3.36 -32.04 12.66
CA LEU A 413 4.74 -31.63 12.36
C LEU A 413 4.78 -30.25 11.68
N LEU A 414 3.93 -30.03 10.69
CA LEU A 414 3.78 -28.73 10.04
C LEU A 414 3.40 -27.66 11.06
N TRP A 415 2.41 -27.93 11.93
CA TRP A 415 1.99 -27.00 12.97
C TRP A 415 3.11 -26.69 13.97
N SER A 416 3.89 -27.69 14.36
CA SER A 416 5.03 -27.48 15.25
C SER A 416 6.12 -26.58 14.65
N LEU A 417 6.36 -26.69 13.34
CA LEU A 417 7.32 -25.88 12.60
C LEU A 417 6.82 -24.45 12.38
N ILE A 418 5.54 -24.27 12.10
CA ILE A 418 4.96 -22.96 11.76
C ILE A 418 4.56 -22.17 13.01
N ARG A 419 4.24 -22.82 14.12
CA ARG A 419 3.81 -22.18 15.35
C ARG A 419 4.79 -21.11 15.86
N THR A 420 6.07 -21.39 15.84
CA THR A 420 7.10 -20.43 16.31
C THR A 420 7.15 -19.17 15.43
N PRO A 421 7.21 -19.24 14.08
CA PRO A 421 7.09 -18.06 13.24
C PRO A 421 5.76 -17.30 13.39
N LEU A 422 4.64 -17.99 13.61
CA LEU A 422 3.35 -17.33 13.86
C LEU A 422 3.32 -16.58 15.19
N THR A 423 3.90 -17.17 16.26
CA THR A 423 4.05 -16.43 17.53
C THR A 423 4.96 -15.23 17.36
N LEU A 424 6.01 -15.32 16.53
CA LEU A 424 6.84 -14.17 16.17
C LEU A 424 6.03 -13.06 15.50
N ASN A 425 5.11 -13.39 14.58
CA ASN A 425 4.24 -12.40 13.92
C ASN A 425 3.37 -11.63 14.94
N MET A 426 2.90 -12.27 16.02
CA MET A 426 2.19 -11.57 17.09
C MET A 426 3.09 -10.54 17.81
N PHE A 427 4.32 -10.92 18.16
CA PHE A 427 5.27 -9.97 18.75
C PHE A 427 5.63 -8.84 17.79
N LEU A 428 5.78 -9.14 16.51
CA LEU A 428 6.00 -8.12 15.49
C LEU A 428 4.82 -7.16 15.35
N SER A 429 3.59 -7.65 15.45
CA SER A 429 2.39 -6.80 15.45
C SER A 429 2.34 -5.88 16.68
N LEU A 430 2.81 -6.36 17.84
CA LEU A 430 2.96 -5.52 19.04
C LEU A 430 3.98 -4.40 18.83
N ILE A 431 5.14 -4.74 18.25
CA ILE A 431 6.18 -3.74 17.95
C ILE A 431 5.70 -2.77 16.88
N LEU A 432 4.92 -3.24 15.89
CA LEU A 432 4.31 -2.40 14.86
C LEU A 432 3.34 -1.39 15.47
N LEU A 433 2.46 -1.84 16.37
CA LEU A 433 1.56 -0.97 17.11
C LEU A 433 2.35 0.09 17.89
N PHE A 434 3.40 -0.31 18.60
CA PHE A 434 4.27 0.60 19.33
C PHE A 434 4.94 1.62 18.40
N ALA A 435 5.44 1.20 17.25
CA ALA A 435 6.03 2.09 16.25
C ALA A 435 5.03 3.11 15.68
N PHE A 436 3.78 2.69 15.41
CA PHE A 436 2.73 3.61 14.98
C PHE A 436 2.28 4.57 16.09
N LEU A 437 2.28 4.12 17.34
CA LEU A 437 2.03 4.99 18.49
C LEU A 437 3.11 6.06 18.63
N LEU A 438 4.38 5.69 18.51
CA LEU A 438 5.49 6.67 18.51
C LEU A 438 5.37 7.65 17.34
N PHE A 439 4.99 7.17 16.15
CA PHE A 439 4.73 8.03 14.99
C PHE A 439 3.58 9.00 15.26
N PHE A 440 2.48 8.54 15.81
CA PHE A 440 1.35 9.39 16.18
C PHE A 440 1.75 10.48 17.17
N VAL A 441 2.49 10.10 18.23
CA VAL A 441 3.01 11.05 19.23
C VAL A 441 3.97 12.05 18.60
N SER A 442 4.86 11.64 17.68
CA SER A 442 5.81 12.53 17.01
C SER A 442 5.09 13.56 16.13
N VAL A 443 4.06 13.13 15.39
CA VAL A 443 3.22 14.03 14.58
C VAL A 443 2.45 15.03 15.46
N LEU A 444 1.80 14.55 16.53
CA LEU A 444 1.09 15.42 17.46
C LEU A 444 2.03 16.46 18.11
N LYS A 445 3.19 16.01 18.59
CA LYS A 445 4.19 16.91 19.17
C LYS A 445 4.64 17.98 18.18
N ALA A 446 4.88 17.61 16.93
CA ALA A 446 5.29 18.55 15.90
C ALA A 446 4.16 19.56 15.56
N VAL A 447 2.92 19.09 15.47
CA VAL A 447 1.75 19.94 15.15
C VAL A 447 1.39 20.89 16.30
N VAL A 448 1.52 20.44 17.57
CA VAL A 448 1.10 21.25 18.73
C VAL A 448 2.24 22.14 19.26
N ASN A 449 3.45 21.57 19.41
CA ASN A 449 4.58 22.19 20.12
C ASN A 449 5.78 22.49 19.21
N GLY A 450 5.69 22.29 17.89
CA GLY A 450 6.78 22.62 16.96
C GLY A 450 7.06 24.13 16.96
N ASP A 451 8.34 24.52 16.79
CA ASP A 451 8.71 25.91 16.64
C ASP A 451 8.06 26.49 15.37
N ILE A 452 7.57 27.71 15.47
CA ILE A 452 6.91 28.40 14.34
C ILE A 452 8.00 28.79 13.34
N THR A 453 7.96 28.19 12.18
CA THR A 453 8.65 28.68 10.98
C THR A 453 7.66 29.50 10.17
N GLU A 454 8.14 30.46 9.39
CA GLU A 454 7.28 31.11 8.40
C GLU A 454 6.71 29.99 7.51
N ALA A 455 5.40 29.75 7.65
CA ALA A 455 4.72 28.82 6.75
C ALA A 455 5.04 29.31 5.34
N GLU A 456 5.74 28.50 4.54
CA GLU A 456 5.86 28.77 3.13
C GLU A 456 4.42 28.89 2.61
N THR A 457 3.95 30.10 2.49
CA THR A 457 2.86 30.40 1.57
C THR A 457 3.41 29.92 0.25
N ILE A 458 2.95 28.76 -0.22
CA ILE A 458 3.49 28.10 -1.41
C ILE A 458 3.17 29.01 -2.59
N GLU A 459 4.03 29.97 -2.77
CA GLU A 459 4.14 30.77 -3.96
C GLU A 459 5.05 29.98 -4.89
N LEU A 460 4.46 29.27 -5.85
CA LEU A 460 5.25 28.79 -6.98
C LEU A 460 5.72 30.04 -7.72
N THR A 461 6.97 30.41 -7.53
CA THR A 461 7.68 31.25 -8.47
C THR A 461 7.88 30.40 -9.75
N GLU A 462 7.75 31.03 -10.91
CA GLU A 462 7.96 30.34 -12.22
C GLU A 462 9.34 29.66 -12.33
N GLU A 463 10.28 29.98 -11.45
CA GLU A 463 11.63 29.44 -11.36
C GLU A 463 11.74 28.08 -10.66
N GLU A 464 10.71 27.62 -9.93
CA GLU A 464 10.74 26.34 -9.19
C GLU A 464 10.12 25.16 -9.96
N LEU A 465 9.72 25.36 -11.19
CA LEU A 465 9.26 24.29 -12.05
C LEU A 465 10.49 23.56 -12.61
N PRO A 466 10.71 22.28 -12.25
CA PRO A 466 11.80 21.54 -12.87
C PRO A 466 11.50 21.40 -14.38
N VAL A 467 12.39 21.94 -15.18
CA VAL A 467 12.42 21.82 -16.65
C VAL A 467 12.43 20.37 -17.07
#